data_bbdd7d14fb598e25bd9bc69f51db4df8
#
_entry.id   bbdd7d14fb598e25bd9bc69f51db4df8
#
_cell.length_a   1.000
_cell.length_b   1.000
_cell.length_c   1.000
_cell.angle_alpha   90.00
_cell.angle_beta   90.00
_cell.angle_gamma   90.00
#
_symmetry.space_group_name_H-M   'P 1'
#
loop_
_entity.id
_entity.type
_entity.pdbx_description
1 polymer ?
#
loop_
_entity_poly.entity_id
_entity_poly.type
_entity_poly.pdbx_seq_one_letter_code
_entity_poly.pdbx_strand_id
1 'polypeptide(L)'
;MTILTILQFIVNVIIVVCLISVLVLGAVLLFKDKRQKQHSVLRNYPLLARIRYFGEKIGPELRQYLFLADTKGKPFSRNDFTNIVLAGKYNSRMTSFGTQKDYEDGFYIQNTMFPLQSKELHIEQAPLISSFIYTIENERLFNRDEHRTKTEIDPFYLTDEDAIISGSELEHPFKLKRLVGQSGMSYGALGSHAITALSKGLGQAGTWMNTGEGGLSKHHLSGNADIIFQIGPGLFGVRDASGQFDINAFQELANKDAVKAFEIKLAQGAKTRGGHMQGNKVTQEIADIRNVEPWKTINSPNRFDSIDDPTDLLNWVTQLQKVGQKPVGFKIVISKVSEVEALAQTMIETNQFPNFITIDGGEGGTGATFQELQDGLGLPLFTALPILTGVLEKYGIRNRIKVFASGKLVTPDKIAIALGLGADLVNVARGMMISVGCIMSRQCHMNTCPVGVATTDPKREKGLIIDEKKYRVTNFVTSLHEGLFNIAAAVGVTSPTQISKEHIIIIKKDGNIQSIHDYKLKLLNYN
;
A
#
# COMPACT_ATOMS: atom_id res chain seq x y z
N MET A 1 40.74 50.61 -32.06
CA MET A 1 39.69 50.20 -31.09
C MET A 1 40.32 49.23 -30.12
N THR A 2 40.35 49.56 -28.85
CA THR A 2 40.92 48.69 -27.83
C THR A 2 40.03 47.47 -27.64
N ILE A 3 40.60 46.31 -27.25
CA ILE A 3 39.87 45.06 -26.99
C ILE A 3 38.69 45.34 -26.03
N LEU A 4 38.85 46.26 -25.10
CA LEU A 4 37.82 46.68 -24.14
C LEU A 4 36.60 47.33 -24.82
N THR A 5 36.82 48.19 -25.86
CA THR A 5 35.74 48.83 -26.63
C THR A 5 34.96 47.84 -27.47
N ILE A 6 35.62 46.83 -28.00
CA ILE A 6 34.95 45.74 -28.74
C ILE A 6 34.10 44.88 -27.78
N LEU A 7 34.64 44.54 -26.61
CA LEU A 7 33.91 43.76 -25.60
C LEU A 7 32.66 44.51 -25.11
N GLN A 8 32.78 45.81 -24.83
CA GLN A 8 31.67 46.67 -24.43
C GLN A 8 30.59 46.78 -25.50
N PHE A 9 31.00 46.89 -26.77
CA PHE A 9 30.06 46.89 -27.89
C PHE A 9 29.28 45.52 -27.98
N ILE A 10 29.98 44.38 -27.87
CA ILE A 10 29.37 43.07 -27.88
C ILE A 10 28.37 42.92 -26.72
N VAL A 11 28.74 43.32 -25.51
CA VAL A 11 27.84 43.26 -24.34
C VAL A 11 26.60 44.12 -24.56
N ASN A 12 26.76 45.35 -25.06
CA ASN A 12 25.61 46.23 -25.36
C ASN A 12 24.69 45.64 -26.43
N VAL A 13 25.25 45.03 -27.49
CA VAL A 13 24.44 44.31 -28.51
C VAL A 13 23.68 43.14 -27.91
N ILE A 14 24.30 42.32 -27.05
CA ILE A 14 23.65 41.22 -26.36
C ILE A 14 22.50 41.75 -25.49
N ILE A 15 22.71 42.83 -24.73
CA ILE A 15 21.67 43.43 -23.88
C ILE A 15 20.48 43.89 -24.73
N VAL A 16 20.74 44.60 -25.84
CA VAL A 16 19.69 45.08 -26.76
C VAL A 16 18.93 43.93 -27.37
N VAL A 17 19.60 42.85 -27.83
CA VAL A 17 18.97 41.66 -28.38
C VAL A 17 18.11 40.95 -27.32
N CYS A 18 18.59 40.83 -26.08
CA CYS A 18 17.82 40.28 -24.97
C CYS A 18 16.57 41.12 -24.68
N LEU A 19 16.68 42.44 -24.62
CA LEU A 19 15.53 43.32 -24.39
C LEU A 19 14.49 43.23 -25.50
N ILE A 20 14.90 43.23 -26.77
CA ILE A 20 14.01 43.05 -27.91
C ILE A 20 13.32 41.68 -27.85
N SER A 21 14.08 40.63 -27.52
CA SER A 21 13.53 39.28 -27.38
C SER A 21 12.45 39.18 -26.30
N VAL A 22 12.66 39.82 -25.15
CA VAL A 22 11.67 39.89 -24.06
C VAL A 22 10.42 40.65 -24.49
N LEU A 23 10.58 41.79 -25.18
CA LEU A 23 9.46 42.59 -25.71
C LEU A 23 8.64 41.82 -26.74
N VAL A 24 9.31 41.14 -27.69
CA VAL A 24 8.65 40.30 -28.72
C VAL A 24 7.92 39.14 -28.06
N LEU A 25 8.57 38.46 -27.11
CA LEU A 25 7.93 37.38 -26.36
C LEU A 25 6.69 37.86 -25.61
N GLY A 26 6.83 39.02 -24.92
CA GLY A 26 5.71 39.65 -24.21
C GLY A 26 4.54 39.98 -25.13
N ALA A 27 4.81 40.58 -26.31
CA ALA A 27 3.78 40.87 -27.30
C ALA A 27 3.09 39.63 -27.86
N VAL A 28 3.87 38.57 -28.16
CA VAL A 28 3.32 37.28 -28.63
C VAL A 28 2.43 36.63 -27.56
N LEU A 29 2.89 36.62 -26.31
CA LEU A 29 2.11 36.06 -25.20
C LEU A 29 0.83 36.86 -24.94
N LEU A 30 0.90 38.21 -24.97
CA LEU A 30 -0.25 39.10 -24.81
C LEU A 30 -1.32 38.84 -25.92
N PHE A 31 -0.86 38.71 -27.16
CA PHE A 31 -1.75 38.43 -28.27
C PHE A 31 -2.39 37.05 -28.15
N LYS A 32 -1.61 36.02 -27.77
CA LYS A 32 -2.09 34.65 -27.52
C LYS A 32 -3.12 34.63 -26.39
N ASP A 33 -2.85 35.32 -25.28
CA ASP A 33 -3.74 35.37 -24.11
C ASP A 33 -5.06 36.04 -24.43
N LYS A 34 -5.06 37.14 -25.21
CA LYS A 34 -6.28 37.82 -25.63
C LYS A 34 -7.11 37.04 -26.65
N ARG A 35 -6.49 36.26 -27.55
CA ARG A 35 -7.19 35.49 -28.59
C ARG A 35 -7.76 34.17 -28.15
N GLN A 36 -7.16 33.50 -27.12
CA GLN A 36 -7.66 32.24 -26.61
C GLN A 36 -9.07 32.41 -26.03
N LYS A 37 -9.90 31.36 -26.09
CA LYS A 37 -11.31 31.37 -25.66
C LYS A 37 -11.54 30.56 -24.38
N GLN A 38 -10.54 29.79 -23.94
CA GLN A 38 -10.66 28.80 -22.89
C GLN A 38 -10.60 29.41 -21.47
N HIS A 39 -9.75 30.39 -21.25
CA HIS A 39 -9.46 30.95 -19.93
C HIS A 39 -9.82 32.45 -19.85
N SER A 40 -10.95 32.77 -19.22
CA SER A 40 -11.44 34.15 -19.09
C SER A 40 -10.44 35.05 -18.34
N VAL A 41 -9.77 34.51 -17.30
CA VAL A 41 -8.78 35.27 -16.51
C VAL A 41 -7.57 35.65 -17.37
N LEU A 42 -7.04 34.75 -18.21
CA LEU A 42 -5.95 35.08 -19.14
C LEU A 42 -6.38 36.13 -20.17
N ARG A 43 -7.65 36.10 -20.60
CA ARG A 43 -8.18 37.06 -21.57
C ARG A 43 -8.34 38.46 -20.98
N ASN A 44 -8.80 38.54 -19.72
CA ASN A 44 -9.01 39.82 -19.02
C ASN A 44 -7.71 40.42 -18.47
N TYR A 45 -6.80 39.56 -18.00
CA TYR A 45 -5.52 39.96 -17.40
C TYR A 45 -4.36 39.23 -18.11
N PRO A 46 -4.11 39.53 -19.39
CA PRO A 46 -3.03 38.87 -20.14
C PRO A 46 -1.68 39.12 -19.46
N LEU A 47 -0.79 38.15 -19.56
CA LEU A 47 0.52 38.10 -18.89
C LEU A 47 0.42 37.90 -17.37
N LEU A 48 -0.31 38.74 -16.64
CA LEU A 48 -0.44 38.67 -15.18
C LEU A 48 -1.06 37.36 -14.73
N ALA A 49 -2.10 36.91 -15.42
CA ALA A 49 -2.77 35.65 -15.07
C ALA A 49 -1.87 34.41 -15.23
N ARG A 50 -0.76 34.50 -15.96
CA ARG A 50 0.23 33.43 -16.09
C ARG A 50 0.92 33.14 -14.75
N ILE A 51 1.13 34.16 -13.92
CA ILE A 51 1.69 34.00 -12.56
C ILE A 51 0.74 33.14 -11.72
N ARG A 52 -0.58 33.36 -11.84
CA ARG A 52 -1.58 32.52 -11.17
C ARG A 52 -1.49 31.06 -11.61
N TYR A 53 -1.47 30.79 -12.91
CA TYR A 53 -1.39 29.41 -13.43
C TYR A 53 -0.05 28.74 -13.08
N PHE A 54 1.03 29.51 -13.02
CA PHE A 54 2.29 29.02 -12.49
C PHE A 54 2.16 28.62 -11.01
N GLY A 55 1.56 29.50 -10.17
CA GLY A 55 1.28 29.20 -8.76
C GLY A 55 0.36 27.99 -8.57
N GLU A 56 -0.68 27.85 -9.41
CA GLU A 56 -1.55 26.66 -9.39
C GLU A 56 -0.79 25.36 -9.73
N LYS A 57 0.19 25.43 -10.63
CA LYS A 57 1.00 24.28 -11.05
C LYS A 57 1.98 23.82 -9.98
N ILE A 58 2.66 24.75 -9.29
CA ILE A 58 3.66 24.43 -8.26
C ILE A 58 3.07 24.38 -6.84
N GLY A 59 1.85 24.87 -6.68
CA GLY A 59 1.19 24.97 -5.38
C GLY A 59 1.02 23.65 -4.62
N PRO A 60 0.67 22.52 -5.28
CA PRO A 60 0.59 21.22 -4.63
C PRO A 60 1.89 20.78 -3.97
N GLU A 61 3.02 20.95 -4.65
CA GLU A 61 4.35 20.62 -4.14
C GLU A 61 4.74 21.56 -2.99
N LEU A 62 4.54 22.87 -3.14
CA LEU A 62 4.82 23.83 -2.08
C LEU A 62 3.99 23.55 -0.82
N ARG A 63 2.69 23.24 -0.97
CA ARG A 63 1.86 22.86 0.18
C ARG A 63 2.36 21.61 0.86
N GLN A 64 2.75 20.59 0.09
CA GLN A 64 3.22 19.31 0.62
C GLN A 64 4.52 19.46 1.43
N TYR A 65 5.45 20.31 0.96
CA TYR A 65 6.79 20.41 1.55
C TYR A 65 6.97 21.58 2.53
N LEU A 66 6.20 22.65 2.38
CA LEU A 66 6.43 23.88 3.16
C LEU A 66 5.27 24.26 4.10
N PHE A 67 4.02 23.92 3.76
CA PHE A 67 2.87 24.47 4.47
C PHE A 67 2.03 23.44 5.24
N LEU A 68 2.11 22.16 4.91
CA LEU A 68 1.38 21.13 5.65
C LEU A 68 2.13 20.77 6.93
N ALA A 69 1.42 20.76 8.06
CA ALA A 69 1.98 20.26 9.31
C ALA A 69 2.39 18.78 9.19
N ASP A 70 3.47 18.43 9.84
CA ASP A 70 4.11 17.10 9.74
C ASP A 70 3.18 15.93 10.15
N THR A 71 2.20 16.21 11.01
CA THR A 71 1.21 15.23 11.49
C THR A 71 -0.08 15.18 10.66
N LYS A 72 -0.41 16.22 9.86
CA LYS A 72 -1.75 16.41 9.24
C LYS A 72 -1.82 16.15 7.74
N GLY A 73 -0.69 15.90 7.07
CA GLY A 73 -0.66 15.63 5.62
C GLY A 73 -1.47 14.37 5.25
N LYS A 74 -2.15 14.41 4.07
CA LYS A 74 -2.93 13.28 3.54
C LYS A 74 -2.52 12.98 2.11
N PRO A 75 -2.48 11.73 1.67
CA PRO A 75 -2.96 10.51 2.34
C PRO A 75 -2.07 10.01 3.49
N PHE A 76 -0.80 10.38 3.52
CA PHE A 76 0.14 10.12 4.63
C PHE A 76 0.67 11.44 5.15
N SER A 77 0.90 11.51 6.46
CA SER A 77 1.60 12.61 7.08
C SER A 77 3.09 12.63 6.68
N ARG A 78 3.75 13.77 6.88
CA ARG A 78 5.20 13.87 6.69
C ARG A 78 5.95 12.89 7.59
N ASN A 79 5.47 12.72 8.81
CA ASN A 79 6.04 11.77 9.77
C ASN A 79 5.90 10.33 9.30
N ASP A 80 4.72 9.90 8.82
CA ASP A 80 4.55 8.56 8.25
C ASP A 80 5.53 8.33 7.07
N PHE A 81 5.65 9.31 6.18
CA PHE A 81 6.57 9.26 5.06
C PHE A 81 8.03 9.16 5.51
N THR A 82 8.43 10.00 6.45
CA THR A 82 9.79 10.05 7.00
C THR A 82 10.14 8.73 7.69
N ASN A 83 9.25 8.17 8.51
CA ASN A 83 9.46 6.87 9.15
C ASN A 83 9.72 5.75 8.14
N ILE A 84 8.95 5.69 7.05
CA ILE A 84 9.17 4.67 6.00
C ILE A 84 10.53 4.86 5.33
N VAL A 85 10.91 6.11 5.04
CA VAL A 85 12.21 6.42 4.41
C VAL A 85 13.37 6.12 5.34
N LEU A 86 13.28 6.50 6.62
CA LEU A 86 14.31 6.21 7.62
C LEU A 86 14.48 4.70 7.81
N ALA A 87 13.39 3.96 7.99
CA ALA A 87 13.43 2.51 8.11
C ALA A 87 14.03 1.84 6.86
N GLY A 88 13.56 2.23 5.67
CA GLY A 88 14.01 1.60 4.42
C GLY A 88 15.42 1.97 4.02
N LYS A 89 15.80 3.24 4.10
CA LYS A 89 17.09 3.73 3.59
C LYS A 89 18.22 3.63 4.60
N TYR A 90 17.92 3.93 5.88
CA TYR A 90 18.94 4.09 6.92
C TYR A 90 18.85 3.00 8.00
N ASN A 91 17.88 2.09 7.91
CA ASN A 91 17.56 1.11 8.96
C ASN A 91 17.45 1.80 10.34
N SER A 92 16.76 2.93 10.38
CA SER A 92 16.63 3.81 11.53
C SER A 92 15.16 4.21 11.73
N ARG A 93 14.85 4.80 12.86
CA ARG A 93 13.50 5.29 13.20
C ARG A 93 13.57 6.73 13.68
N MET A 94 12.45 7.44 13.64
CA MET A 94 12.36 8.78 14.21
C MET A 94 12.61 8.74 15.71
N THR A 95 13.41 9.69 16.20
CA THR A 95 13.69 9.86 17.63
C THR A 95 12.46 10.39 18.35
N SER A 96 12.13 9.80 19.48
CA SER A 96 11.04 10.23 20.36
C SER A 96 11.50 11.40 21.23
N PHE A 97 11.39 12.63 20.73
CA PHE A 97 11.63 13.85 21.53
C PHE A 97 10.39 14.26 22.33
N GLY A 98 9.21 13.89 21.84
CA GLY A 98 7.90 14.12 22.45
C GLY A 98 6.80 13.62 21.53
N THR A 99 5.61 13.42 22.09
CA THR A 99 4.49 12.99 21.27
C THR A 99 4.00 14.11 20.36
N GLN A 100 3.57 13.72 19.16
CA GLN A 100 2.86 14.57 18.21
C GLN A 100 1.38 14.14 18.04
N LYS A 101 0.95 13.20 18.90
CA LYS A 101 -0.42 12.70 18.96
C LYS A 101 -1.22 13.53 19.96
N ASP A 102 -2.49 13.81 19.64
CA ASP A 102 -3.43 14.36 20.60
C ASP A 102 -3.66 13.30 21.69
N TYR A 103 -3.40 13.64 22.96
CA TYR A 103 -3.54 12.72 24.07
C TYR A 103 -5.00 12.43 24.48
N GLU A 104 -5.92 13.25 23.99
CA GLU A 104 -7.30 13.28 24.46
C GLU A 104 -8.23 12.34 23.66
N ASP A 105 -7.75 11.70 22.58
CA ASP A 105 -8.61 10.89 21.73
C ASP A 105 -7.82 9.81 20.96
N GLY A 106 -8.39 8.60 20.89
CA GLY A 106 -7.89 7.54 20.02
C GLY A 106 -7.51 6.24 20.73
N PHE A 107 -6.89 5.35 19.96
CA PHE A 107 -6.43 4.05 20.44
C PHE A 107 -5.07 4.16 21.12
N TYR A 108 -4.91 3.46 22.25
CA TYR A 108 -3.69 3.38 23.04
C TYR A 108 -3.36 1.93 23.35
N ILE A 109 -2.07 1.64 23.42
CA ILE A 109 -1.52 0.34 23.82
C ILE A 109 -1.18 0.44 25.30
N GLN A 110 -1.68 -0.50 26.09
CA GLN A 110 -1.40 -0.59 27.53
C GLN A 110 -0.08 -1.32 27.76
N ASN A 111 0.86 -0.66 28.40
CA ASN A 111 2.12 -1.28 28.78
C ASN A 111 2.01 -1.95 30.15
N THR A 112 2.85 -2.96 30.39
CA THR A 112 3.07 -3.49 31.73
C THR A 112 4.04 -2.61 32.54
N MET A 113 3.96 -2.70 33.88
CA MET A 113 4.93 -2.07 34.78
C MET A 113 6.31 -2.76 34.68
N PHE A 114 6.33 -4.04 34.36
CA PHE A 114 7.55 -4.86 34.28
C PHE A 114 7.66 -5.46 32.86
N PRO A 115 8.20 -4.70 31.90
CA PRO A 115 8.33 -5.16 30.50
C PRO A 115 9.32 -6.31 30.40
N LEU A 116 9.14 -7.14 29.35
CA LEU A 116 10.05 -8.24 29.08
C LEU A 116 11.40 -7.73 28.52
N GLN A 117 12.45 -8.47 28.83
CA GLN A 117 13.76 -8.25 28.23
C GLN A 117 13.83 -8.93 26.87
N SER A 118 14.73 -8.47 25.98
CA SER A 118 14.88 -9.02 24.62
C SER A 118 15.13 -10.53 24.60
N LYS A 119 15.83 -11.08 25.62
CA LYS A 119 16.10 -12.53 25.73
C LYS A 119 14.87 -13.37 26.10
N GLU A 120 13.78 -12.75 26.54
CA GLU A 120 12.53 -13.41 26.92
C GLU A 120 11.54 -13.45 25.75
N LEU A 121 11.86 -12.77 24.66
CA LEU A 121 11.02 -12.72 23.46
C LEU A 121 11.27 -13.94 22.58
N HIS A 122 10.22 -14.45 21.97
CA HIS A 122 10.27 -15.55 21.01
C HIS A 122 10.65 -15.01 19.61
N ILE A 123 11.91 -14.65 19.45
CA ILE A 123 12.45 -14.12 18.19
C ILE A 123 13.36 -15.16 17.54
N GLU A 124 13.09 -15.51 16.28
CA GLU A 124 14.04 -16.24 15.46
C GLU A 124 14.94 -15.24 14.72
N GLN A 125 16.22 -15.21 15.12
CA GLN A 125 17.22 -14.26 14.63
C GLN A 125 18.11 -14.80 13.50
N ALA A 126 17.88 -16.02 13.06
CA ALA A 126 18.67 -16.67 12.02
C ALA A 126 17.81 -17.15 10.85
N PRO A 127 18.35 -17.16 9.62
CA PRO A 127 19.64 -16.57 9.24
C PRO A 127 19.59 -15.04 9.16
N LEU A 128 20.71 -14.37 9.43
CA LEU A 128 20.83 -12.93 9.26
C LEU A 128 20.59 -12.55 7.79
N ILE A 129 19.99 -11.40 7.57
CA ILE A 129 19.67 -10.88 6.25
C ILE A 129 20.78 -9.93 5.79
N SER A 130 21.46 -10.29 4.70
CA SER A 130 22.45 -9.39 4.08
C SER A 130 21.73 -8.24 3.38
N SER A 131 21.94 -7.01 3.82
CA SER A 131 21.29 -5.82 3.32
C SER A 131 22.28 -4.69 3.08
N PHE A 132 21.76 -3.54 2.67
CA PHE A 132 22.52 -2.30 2.54
C PHE A 132 21.78 -1.17 3.25
N ILE A 133 22.55 -0.32 3.91
CA ILE A 133 22.07 0.91 4.54
C ILE A 133 22.87 2.10 4.01
N TYR A 134 22.29 3.29 4.14
CA TYR A 134 23.00 4.53 3.88
C TYR A 134 23.41 5.18 5.20
N THR A 135 24.64 5.71 5.23
CA THR A 135 25.17 6.51 6.33
C THR A 135 25.38 7.93 5.82
N ILE A 136 24.91 8.92 6.57
CA ILE A 136 25.10 10.33 6.27
C ILE A 136 26.42 10.75 6.91
N GLU A 137 27.39 11.17 6.10
CA GLU A 137 28.68 11.71 6.60
C GLU A 137 28.59 13.21 6.82
N ASN A 138 27.93 13.91 5.89
CA ASN A 138 27.82 15.36 5.94
C ASN A 138 26.51 15.81 5.30
N GLU A 139 25.84 16.76 5.94
CA GLU A 139 24.61 17.35 5.42
C GLU A 139 24.79 18.87 5.27
N ARG A 140 24.80 19.33 4.01
CA ARG A 140 24.86 20.75 3.63
C ARG A 140 23.54 21.14 2.99
N LEU A 141 23.29 22.46 2.87
CA LEU A 141 22.04 23.00 2.35
C LEU A 141 21.62 22.40 0.98
N PHE A 142 22.58 22.17 0.08
CA PHE A 142 22.32 21.68 -1.28
C PHE A 142 22.98 20.34 -1.59
N ASN A 143 23.69 19.74 -0.64
CA ASN A 143 24.38 18.48 -0.83
C ASN A 143 24.35 17.66 0.46
N ARG A 144 24.01 16.40 0.32
CA ARG A 144 24.07 15.41 1.39
C ARG A 144 25.04 14.31 0.95
N ASP A 145 26.18 14.25 1.64
CA ASP A 145 27.18 13.21 1.39
C ASP A 145 26.76 11.94 2.11
N GLU A 146 26.37 10.92 1.33
CA GLU A 146 25.91 9.64 1.83
C GLU A 146 26.71 8.53 1.17
N HIS A 147 27.11 7.54 1.94
CA HIS A 147 27.66 6.33 1.38
C HIS A 147 26.83 5.10 1.76
N ARG A 148 26.86 4.11 0.87
CA ARG A 148 26.14 2.86 0.99
C ARG A 148 27.04 1.80 1.59
N THR A 149 26.63 1.20 2.71
CA THR A 149 27.38 0.17 3.42
C THR A 149 26.61 -1.13 3.42
N LYS A 150 27.30 -2.23 3.12
CA LYS A 150 26.75 -3.58 3.29
C LYS A 150 26.68 -3.89 4.78
N THR A 151 25.55 -4.43 5.23
CA THR A 151 25.34 -4.81 6.62
C THR A 151 24.53 -6.11 6.70
N GLU A 152 24.60 -6.75 7.83
CA GLU A 152 23.72 -7.86 8.20
C GLU A 152 22.73 -7.38 9.24
N ILE A 153 21.46 -7.70 9.06
CA ILE A 153 20.38 -7.31 9.95
C ILE A 153 19.64 -8.53 10.46
N ASP A 154 19.20 -8.45 11.71
CA ASP A 154 18.35 -9.47 12.32
C ASP A 154 17.00 -9.54 11.60
N PRO A 155 16.52 -10.73 11.25
CA PRO A 155 15.24 -10.86 10.55
C PRO A 155 14.05 -10.55 11.43
N PHE A 156 14.10 -10.77 12.73
CA PHE A 156 12.96 -10.68 13.64
C PHE A 156 11.79 -11.55 13.19
N TYR A 157 12.05 -12.82 12.83
CA TYR A 157 10.99 -13.76 12.48
C TYR A 157 10.24 -14.24 13.73
N LEU A 158 8.98 -14.61 13.53
CA LEU A 158 8.25 -15.44 14.48
C LEU A 158 8.91 -16.82 14.55
N THR A 159 8.93 -17.41 15.74
CA THR A 159 9.31 -18.82 15.91
C THR A 159 8.30 -19.75 15.21
N ASP A 160 8.64 -21.02 15.06
CA ASP A 160 7.72 -22.00 14.48
C ASP A 160 6.42 -22.15 15.27
N GLU A 161 6.49 -21.95 16.60
CA GLU A 161 5.34 -22.02 17.50
C GLU A 161 4.38 -20.84 17.33
N ASP A 162 4.93 -19.64 17.08
CA ASP A 162 4.16 -18.41 16.92
C ASP A 162 3.77 -18.16 15.45
N ALA A 163 4.24 -18.98 14.50
CA ALA A 163 3.96 -18.82 13.09
C ALA A 163 2.46 -18.93 12.78
N ILE A 164 1.96 -18.03 11.95
CA ILE A 164 0.56 -18.07 11.53
C ILE A 164 0.41 -19.07 10.37
N ILE A 165 -0.54 -20.02 10.51
CA ILE A 165 -0.85 -20.99 9.47
C ILE A 165 -2.25 -20.71 8.94
N SER A 166 -2.37 -20.55 7.62
CA SER A 166 -3.63 -20.44 6.90
C SER A 166 -3.87 -21.74 6.12
N GLY A 167 -5.08 -22.29 6.20
CA GLY A 167 -5.45 -23.53 5.50
C GLY A 167 -4.71 -24.77 6.01
N SER A 168 -4.63 -24.93 7.33
CA SER A 168 -3.96 -26.08 7.96
C SER A 168 -4.57 -27.45 7.60
N GLU A 169 -5.81 -27.43 7.11
CA GLU A 169 -6.55 -28.61 6.64
C GLU A 169 -6.28 -28.99 5.18
N LEU A 170 -5.56 -28.15 4.44
CA LEU A 170 -5.26 -28.34 3.03
C LEU A 170 -3.89 -29.04 2.85
N GLU A 171 -3.67 -29.62 1.67
CA GLU A 171 -2.39 -30.28 1.34
C GLU A 171 -1.21 -29.32 1.35
N HIS A 172 -1.45 -28.07 0.95
CA HIS A 172 -0.42 -27.02 0.86
C HIS A 172 -0.80 -25.80 1.73
N PRO A 173 -0.71 -25.90 3.07
CA PRO A 173 -0.98 -24.78 3.96
C PRO A 173 0.04 -23.67 3.77
N PHE A 174 -0.37 -22.43 4.04
CA PHE A 174 0.51 -21.29 4.01
C PHE A 174 0.99 -20.93 5.42
N LYS A 175 2.26 -21.21 5.70
CA LYS A 175 2.92 -20.87 6.97
C LYS A 175 3.65 -19.54 6.85
N LEU A 176 3.32 -18.60 7.76
CA LEU A 176 3.83 -17.24 7.75
C LEU A 176 4.62 -16.95 9.04
N LYS A 177 5.90 -16.66 8.90
CA LYS A 177 6.78 -16.20 9.99
C LYS A 177 6.92 -14.66 10.03
N ARG A 178 6.15 -13.96 9.21
CA ARG A 178 6.03 -12.51 9.19
C ARG A 178 4.57 -12.10 9.37
N LEU A 179 4.35 -11.02 10.11
CA LEU A 179 3.03 -10.44 10.31
C LEU A 179 2.67 -9.40 9.26
N VAL A 180 3.66 -8.93 8.49
CA VAL A 180 3.52 -7.84 7.53
C VAL A 180 3.99 -8.28 6.15
N GLY A 181 3.14 -8.09 5.15
CA GLY A 181 3.48 -8.28 3.75
C GLY A 181 2.81 -7.26 2.83
N GLN A 182 2.95 -7.47 1.53
CA GLN A 182 2.45 -6.53 0.54
C GLN A 182 1.00 -6.82 0.16
N SER A 183 0.15 -5.79 0.23
CA SER A 183 -1.21 -5.79 -0.32
C SER A 183 -1.20 -5.82 -1.86
N GLY A 184 -2.34 -6.13 -2.48
CA GLY A 184 -2.49 -6.25 -3.93
C GLY A 184 -2.01 -5.03 -4.71
N MET A 185 -0.95 -5.21 -5.50
CA MET A 185 -0.39 -4.22 -6.43
C MET A 185 -0.03 -4.87 -7.75
N SER A 186 -0.80 -4.56 -8.80
CA SER A 186 -0.66 -5.22 -10.11
C SER A 186 0.47 -4.63 -10.95
N TYR A 187 1.10 -5.51 -11.76
CA TYR A 187 1.91 -5.07 -12.89
C TYR A 187 1.01 -4.37 -13.92
N GLY A 188 1.43 -3.17 -14.31
CA GLY A 188 0.62 -2.24 -15.10
C GLY A 188 0.03 -1.10 -14.25
N ALA A 189 -0.38 -1.32 -13.00
CA ALA A 189 -0.57 -0.23 -12.05
C ALA A 189 0.78 0.32 -11.60
N LEU A 190 1.72 -0.55 -11.24
CA LEU A 190 3.13 -0.26 -11.07
C LEU A 190 3.93 -0.75 -12.27
N GLY A 191 5.10 -0.15 -12.48
CA GLY A 191 6.04 -0.54 -13.52
C GLY A 191 6.85 -1.79 -13.19
N SER A 192 7.51 -2.35 -14.19
CA SER A 192 8.32 -3.56 -14.09
C SER A 192 9.44 -3.44 -13.06
N HIS A 193 10.15 -2.32 -13.03
CA HIS A 193 11.24 -2.05 -12.08
C HIS A 193 10.72 -2.00 -10.63
N ALA A 194 9.57 -1.35 -10.41
CA ALA A 194 8.98 -1.26 -9.07
C ALA A 194 8.53 -2.63 -8.56
N ILE A 195 7.80 -3.41 -9.39
CA ILE A 195 7.36 -4.76 -9.02
C ILE A 195 8.55 -5.68 -8.76
N THR A 196 9.60 -5.63 -9.61
CA THR A 196 10.82 -6.43 -9.42
C THR A 196 11.56 -6.05 -8.12
N ALA A 197 11.68 -4.76 -7.82
CA ALA A 197 12.34 -4.31 -6.59
C ALA A 197 11.55 -4.74 -5.34
N LEU A 198 10.23 -4.64 -5.39
CA LEU A 198 9.33 -5.12 -4.33
C LEU A 198 9.45 -6.63 -4.16
N SER A 199 9.34 -7.41 -5.23
CA SER A 199 9.46 -8.87 -5.19
C SER A 199 10.79 -9.32 -4.57
N LYS A 200 11.91 -8.75 -5.04
CA LYS A 200 13.24 -9.08 -4.50
C LYS A 200 13.40 -8.68 -3.03
N GLY A 201 12.89 -7.53 -2.64
CA GLY A 201 12.99 -7.08 -1.26
C GLY A 201 12.09 -7.86 -0.31
N LEU A 202 10.88 -8.21 -0.72
CA LEU A 202 9.93 -9.02 0.06
C LEU A 202 10.43 -10.48 0.19
N GLY A 203 10.93 -11.07 -0.90
CA GLY A 203 11.53 -12.40 -0.83
C GLY A 203 12.75 -12.45 0.08
N GLN A 204 13.61 -11.44 0.03
CA GLN A 204 14.75 -11.32 0.93
C GLN A 204 14.31 -11.12 2.39
N ALA A 205 13.21 -10.41 2.63
CA ALA A 205 12.61 -10.26 3.95
C ALA A 205 11.86 -11.52 4.43
N GLY A 206 11.63 -12.52 3.56
CA GLY A 206 10.90 -13.74 3.89
C GLY A 206 9.41 -13.49 4.14
N THR A 207 8.76 -12.69 3.29
CA THR A 207 7.33 -12.37 3.40
C THR A 207 6.62 -12.44 2.05
N TRP A 208 5.31 -12.22 2.05
CA TRP A 208 4.46 -12.38 0.88
C TRP A 208 4.29 -11.10 0.04
N MET A 209 3.99 -11.34 -1.22
CA MET A 209 3.59 -10.34 -2.20
C MET A 209 2.25 -10.71 -2.82
N ASN A 210 1.27 -9.81 -2.75
CA ASN A 210 -0.02 -10.00 -3.41
C ASN A 210 0.03 -9.36 -4.81
N THR A 211 -0.34 -10.15 -5.85
CA THR A 211 -0.24 -9.73 -7.26
C THR A 211 -1.15 -8.57 -7.64
N GLY A 212 -2.17 -8.28 -6.84
CA GLY A 212 -3.29 -7.48 -7.31
C GLY A 212 -4.05 -8.18 -8.45
N GLU A 213 -5.12 -7.57 -8.92
CA GLU A 213 -6.04 -8.17 -9.90
C GLU A 213 -5.54 -8.20 -11.35
N GLY A 214 -4.27 -7.94 -11.58
CA GLY A 214 -3.69 -7.82 -12.93
C GLY A 214 -3.05 -9.10 -13.50
N GLY A 215 -3.17 -10.22 -12.81
CA GLY A 215 -2.49 -11.47 -13.16
C GLY A 215 -1.06 -11.56 -12.62
N LEU A 216 -0.44 -12.72 -12.77
CA LEU A 216 0.92 -13.01 -12.31
C LEU A 216 1.93 -12.71 -13.42
N SER A 217 2.91 -11.85 -13.13
CA SER A 217 3.99 -11.53 -14.05
C SER A 217 5.32 -12.15 -13.62
N LYS A 218 6.27 -12.28 -14.56
CA LYS A 218 7.66 -12.65 -14.25
C LYS A 218 8.32 -11.70 -13.23
N HIS A 219 7.85 -10.45 -13.17
CA HIS A 219 8.35 -9.44 -12.25
C HIS A 219 7.95 -9.74 -10.79
N HIS A 220 6.73 -10.27 -10.56
CA HIS A 220 6.30 -10.76 -9.26
C HIS A 220 7.13 -11.96 -8.78
N LEU A 221 7.54 -12.83 -9.69
CA LEU A 221 8.30 -14.04 -9.40
C LEU A 221 9.81 -13.80 -9.23
N SER A 222 10.31 -12.59 -9.53
CA SER A 222 11.74 -12.32 -9.67
C SER A 222 12.56 -12.36 -8.36
N GLY A 223 11.89 -12.34 -7.20
CA GLY A 223 12.54 -12.22 -5.89
C GLY A 223 12.28 -13.37 -4.93
N ASN A 224 11.62 -14.44 -5.36
CA ASN A 224 11.25 -15.58 -4.53
C ASN A 224 10.39 -15.21 -3.29
N ALA A 225 9.60 -14.12 -3.37
CA ALA A 225 8.59 -13.83 -2.37
C ALA A 225 7.44 -14.85 -2.49
N ASP A 226 6.83 -15.20 -1.38
CA ASP A 226 5.59 -15.98 -1.38
C ASP A 226 4.48 -15.17 -2.05
N ILE A 227 3.77 -15.77 -2.99
CA ILE A 227 2.76 -15.08 -3.80
C ILE A 227 1.35 -15.40 -3.29
N ILE A 228 0.59 -14.34 -2.99
CA ILE A 228 -0.87 -14.40 -2.92
C ILE A 228 -1.40 -13.93 -4.27
N PHE A 229 -1.99 -14.84 -5.04
CA PHE A 229 -2.57 -14.49 -6.34
C PHE A 229 -3.97 -13.91 -6.16
N GLN A 230 -4.19 -12.67 -6.63
CA GLN A 230 -5.49 -12.01 -6.47
C GLN A 230 -6.34 -12.13 -7.75
N ILE A 231 -7.56 -12.66 -7.59
CA ILE A 231 -8.56 -12.77 -8.64
C ILE A 231 -9.55 -11.62 -8.48
N GLY A 232 -9.61 -10.72 -9.46
CA GLY A 232 -10.61 -9.65 -9.51
C GLY A 232 -11.72 -9.95 -10.51
N PRO A 233 -12.79 -9.12 -10.57
CA PRO A 233 -13.94 -9.36 -11.47
C PRO A 233 -13.59 -9.40 -12.97
N GLY A 234 -12.44 -8.85 -13.37
CA GLY A 234 -11.93 -8.98 -14.74
C GLY A 234 -11.28 -10.33 -15.05
N LEU A 235 -11.13 -11.22 -14.04
CA LEU A 235 -10.55 -12.57 -14.14
C LEU A 235 -9.16 -12.62 -14.81
N PHE A 236 -8.41 -11.52 -14.76
CA PHE A 236 -7.11 -11.42 -15.44
C PHE A 236 -6.12 -12.47 -14.91
N GLY A 237 -5.56 -13.24 -15.83
CA GLY A 237 -4.63 -14.33 -15.53
C GLY A 237 -5.28 -15.68 -15.25
N VAL A 238 -6.63 -15.74 -15.12
CA VAL A 238 -7.43 -16.97 -14.93
C VAL A 238 -8.67 -16.99 -15.81
N ARG A 239 -8.62 -16.35 -16.99
CA ARG A 239 -9.74 -16.33 -17.92
C ARG A 239 -9.35 -16.85 -19.30
N ASP A 240 -10.32 -17.40 -19.98
CA ASP A 240 -10.21 -17.82 -21.38
C ASP A 240 -10.29 -16.64 -22.37
N ALA A 241 -10.26 -16.94 -23.67
CA ALA A 241 -10.36 -15.94 -24.73
C ALA A 241 -11.74 -15.25 -24.79
N SER A 242 -12.79 -15.87 -24.24
CA SER A 242 -14.13 -15.29 -24.13
C SER A 242 -14.31 -14.40 -22.89
N GLY A 243 -13.30 -14.38 -21.99
CA GLY A 243 -13.31 -13.62 -20.77
C GLY A 243 -13.94 -14.34 -19.56
N GLN A 244 -14.31 -15.63 -19.72
CA GLN A 244 -14.86 -16.45 -18.66
C GLN A 244 -13.77 -17.11 -17.82
N PHE A 245 -14.11 -17.51 -16.59
CA PHE A 245 -13.18 -18.20 -15.69
C PHE A 245 -12.71 -19.52 -16.30
N ASP A 246 -11.37 -19.69 -16.35
CA ASP A 246 -10.72 -20.90 -16.83
C ASP A 246 -10.09 -21.66 -15.66
N ILE A 247 -10.69 -22.81 -15.34
CA ILE A 247 -10.25 -23.67 -14.24
C ILE A 247 -8.86 -24.29 -14.50
N ASN A 248 -8.49 -24.52 -15.78
CA ASN A 248 -7.18 -25.06 -16.12
C ASN A 248 -6.08 -24.02 -15.89
N ALA A 249 -6.33 -22.78 -16.31
CA ALA A 249 -5.42 -21.66 -16.02
C ALA A 249 -5.26 -21.42 -14.51
N PHE A 250 -6.33 -21.55 -13.73
CA PHE A 250 -6.26 -21.51 -12.27
C PHE A 250 -5.40 -22.68 -11.71
N GLN A 251 -5.58 -23.88 -12.19
CA GLN A 251 -4.84 -25.06 -11.75
C GLN A 251 -3.34 -24.95 -12.09
N GLU A 252 -3.00 -24.42 -13.27
CA GLU A 252 -1.61 -24.13 -13.64
C GLU A 252 -0.94 -23.15 -12.67
N LEU A 253 -1.67 -22.13 -12.20
CA LEU A 253 -1.19 -21.21 -11.18
C LEU A 253 -1.07 -21.88 -9.82
N ALA A 254 -2.03 -22.73 -9.45
CA ALA A 254 -2.01 -23.47 -8.19
C ALA A 254 -0.82 -24.45 -8.10
N ASN A 255 -0.39 -25.00 -9.23
CA ASN A 255 0.78 -25.89 -9.31
C ASN A 255 2.13 -25.17 -9.17
N LYS A 256 2.15 -23.82 -9.18
CA LYS A 256 3.42 -23.07 -8.98
C LYS A 256 3.76 -23.00 -7.49
N ASP A 257 4.95 -23.43 -7.12
CA ASP A 257 5.42 -23.39 -5.73
C ASP A 257 5.44 -21.99 -5.13
N ALA A 258 5.72 -20.98 -5.93
CA ALA A 258 5.73 -19.59 -5.49
C ALA A 258 4.34 -19.07 -5.09
N VAL A 259 3.26 -19.63 -5.65
CA VAL A 259 1.88 -19.24 -5.33
C VAL A 259 1.45 -20.01 -4.08
N LYS A 260 1.29 -19.31 -2.96
CA LYS A 260 0.96 -19.91 -1.66
C LYS A 260 -0.53 -19.80 -1.30
N ALA A 261 -1.23 -18.81 -1.84
CA ALA A 261 -2.64 -18.60 -1.56
C ALA A 261 -3.33 -17.85 -2.70
N PHE A 262 -4.67 -17.87 -2.70
CA PHE A 262 -5.52 -17.14 -3.63
C PHE A 262 -6.45 -16.19 -2.88
N GLU A 263 -6.65 -14.99 -3.41
CA GLU A 263 -7.52 -13.96 -2.83
C GLU A 263 -8.54 -13.48 -3.86
N ILE A 264 -9.83 -13.75 -3.63
CA ILE A 264 -10.94 -13.22 -4.43
C ILE A 264 -11.18 -11.77 -4.01
N LYS A 265 -11.03 -10.83 -4.93
CA LYS A 265 -11.21 -9.41 -4.65
C LYS A 265 -12.63 -8.96 -4.97
N LEU A 266 -13.45 -8.81 -3.96
CA LEU A 266 -14.80 -8.24 -4.08
C LEU A 266 -14.75 -6.71 -4.11
N ALA A 267 -13.91 -6.11 -3.25
CA ALA A 267 -13.75 -4.67 -3.15
C ALA A 267 -12.32 -4.26 -2.70
N GLN A 268 -12.07 -2.97 -2.67
CA GLN A 268 -10.88 -2.32 -2.12
C GLN A 268 -11.30 -0.97 -1.54
N GLY A 269 -10.64 -0.47 -0.50
CA GLY A 269 -11.04 0.71 0.24
C GLY A 269 -11.40 1.93 -0.62
N ALA A 270 -10.57 2.25 -1.61
CA ALA A 270 -10.85 3.33 -2.56
C ALA A 270 -11.63 2.89 -3.81
N LYS A 271 -11.98 1.61 -3.91
CA LYS A 271 -12.52 1.02 -5.14
C LYS A 271 -13.55 -0.04 -4.77
N THR A 272 -14.74 0.44 -4.47
CA THR A 272 -15.90 -0.40 -4.14
C THR A 272 -16.65 -0.90 -5.37
N ARG A 273 -16.16 -0.62 -6.56
CA ARG A 273 -16.65 -1.07 -7.87
C ARG A 273 -15.49 -1.30 -8.83
N GLY A 274 -15.80 -1.64 -10.10
CA GLY A 274 -14.83 -1.86 -11.18
C GLY A 274 -13.80 -0.75 -11.35
N GLY A 275 -12.65 -1.09 -11.88
CA GLY A 275 -11.51 -0.20 -12.08
C GLY A 275 -11.28 0.18 -13.52
N HIS A 276 -10.41 1.17 -13.71
CA HIS A 276 -10.04 1.73 -14.99
C HIS A 276 -8.52 1.75 -15.16
N MET A 277 -8.02 1.34 -16.32
CA MET A 277 -6.62 1.47 -16.71
C MET A 277 -6.54 2.08 -18.11
N GLN A 278 -5.84 3.21 -18.25
CA GLN A 278 -5.66 3.86 -19.55
C GLN A 278 -4.86 2.98 -20.52
N GLY A 279 -5.24 3.01 -21.81
CA GLY A 279 -4.63 2.20 -22.86
C GLY A 279 -3.12 2.40 -23.02
N ASN A 280 -2.60 3.61 -22.77
CA ASN A 280 -1.16 3.90 -22.83
C ASN A 280 -0.32 3.17 -21.76
N LYS A 281 -0.96 2.57 -20.75
CA LYS A 281 -0.31 1.70 -19.77
C LYS A 281 -0.38 0.22 -20.12
N VAL A 282 -1.24 -0.16 -21.08
CA VAL A 282 -1.47 -1.55 -21.47
C VAL A 282 -0.48 -1.93 -22.56
N THR A 283 0.75 -2.26 -22.14
CA THR A 283 1.79 -2.77 -23.05
C THR A 283 1.43 -4.16 -23.58
N GLN A 284 2.14 -4.66 -24.60
CA GLN A 284 1.95 -6.02 -25.11
C GLN A 284 2.06 -7.07 -23.99
N GLU A 285 3.11 -6.99 -23.16
CA GLU A 285 3.31 -7.93 -22.04
C GLU A 285 2.13 -7.92 -21.03
N ILE A 286 1.59 -6.75 -20.72
CA ILE A 286 0.44 -6.62 -19.83
C ILE A 286 -0.82 -7.18 -20.51
N ALA A 287 -0.97 -6.94 -21.79
CA ALA A 287 -2.09 -7.45 -22.58
C ALA A 287 -2.08 -8.99 -22.62
N ASP A 288 -0.92 -9.59 -22.85
CA ASP A 288 -0.74 -11.06 -22.86
C ASP A 288 -1.08 -11.67 -21.49
N ILE A 289 -0.61 -11.09 -20.38
CA ILE A 289 -0.90 -11.57 -19.01
C ILE A 289 -2.40 -11.48 -18.70
N ARG A 290 -3.08 -10.44 -19.20
CA ARG A 290 -4.50 -10.18 -18.93
C ARG A 290 -5.45 -10.78 -19.93
N ASN A 291 -4.93 -11.36 -21.00
CA ASN A 291 -5.72 -11.83 -22.16
C ASN A 291 -6.65 -10.72 -22.70
N VAL A 292 -6.06 -9.59 -23.08
CA VAL A 292 -6.74 -8.39 -23.62
C VAL A 292 -5.98 -7.83 -24.81
N GLU A 293 -6.59 -6.90 -25.55
CA GLU A 293 -5.92 -6.18 -26.63
C GLU A 293 -4.93 -5.14 -26.06
N PRO A 294 -3.70 -5.07 -26.60
CA PRO A 294 -2.71 -4.08 -26.18
C PRO A 294 -3.14 -2.66 -26.59
N TRP A 295 -2.67 -1.68 -25.82
CA TRP A 295 -2.88 -0.24 -26.03
C TRP A 295 -4.35 0.21 -25.98
N LYS A 296 -5.28 -0.68 -25.61
CA LYS A 296 -6.68 -0.35 -25.37
C LYS A 296 -6.94 -0.15 -23.88
N THR A 297 -7.82 0.81 -23.57
CA THR A 297 -8.27 1.06 -22.20
C THR A 297 -9.04 -0.14 -21.66
N ILE A 298 -8.71 -0.56 -20.44
CA ILE A 298 -9.34 -1.69 -19.77
C ILE A 298 -10.25 -1.15 -18.67
N ASN A 299 -11.50 -1.62 -18.64
CA ASN A 299 -12.43 -1.43 -17.53
C ASN A 299 -12.73 -2.78 -16.91
N SER A 300 -12.53 -2.92 -15.60
CA SER A 300 -12.96 -4.11 -14.86
C SER A 300 -14.45 -4.00 -14.53
N PRO A 301 -15.22 -5.09 -14.56
CA PRO A 301 -16.61 -5.11 -14.10
C PRO A 301 -16.73 -4.65 -12.65
N ASN A 302 -17.92 -4.21 -12.25
CA ASN A 302 -18.17 -3.76 -10.87
C ASN A 302 -18.16 -4.91 -9.86
N ARG A 303 -18.59 -6.09 -10.27
CA ARG A 303 -18.62 -7.34 -9.50
C ARG A 303 -18.36 -8.53 -10.42
N PHE A 304 -18.19 -9.71 -9.84
CA PHE A 304 -18.16 -10.95 -10.60
C PHE A 304 -19.56 -11.28 -11.14
N ASP A 305 -19.64 -11.75 -12.37
CA ASP A 305 -20.91 -12.13 -12.98
C ASP A 305 -21.54 -13.37 -12.32
N SER A 306 -20.68 -14.21 -11.71
CA SER A 306 -21.07 -15.47 -11.05
C SER A 306 -21.27 -15.36 -9.54
N ILE A 307 -21.21 -14.16 -8.95
CA ILE A 307 -21.36 -13.95 -7.50
C ILE A 307 -22.44 -12.89 -7.27
N ASP A 308 -23.62 -13.32 -6.88
CA ASP A 308 -24.75 -12.45 -6.55
C ASP A 308 -24.96 -12.32 -5.04
N ASP A 309 -24.60 -13.34 -4.27
CA ASP A 309 -24.80 -13.42 -2.82
C ASP A 309 -23.65 -14.14 -2.08
N PRO A 310 -23.69 -14.22 -0.74
CA PRO A 310 -22.70 -14.94 0.05
C PRO A 310 -22.60 -16.44 -0.29
N THR A 311 -23.68 -17.08 -0.71
CA THR A 311 -23.68 -18.51 -1.05
C THR A 311 -22.85 -18.78 -2.29
N ASP A 312 -23.03 -18.00 -3.33
CA ASP A 312 -22.22 -18.08 -4.56
C ASP A 312 -20.73 -17.89 -4.27
N LEU A 313 -20.41 -16.88 -3.43
CA LEU A 313 -19.02 -16.62 -3.01
C LEU A 313 -18.41 -17.83 -2.31
N LEU A 314 -19.11 -18.42 -1.34
CA LEU A 314 -18.60 -19.54 -0.54
C LEU A 314 -18.49 -20.82 -1.37
N ASN A 315 -19.42 -21.05 -2.27
CA ASN A 315 -19.34 -22.15 -3.24
C ASN A 315 -18.09 -22.03 -4.11
N TRP A 316 -17.80 -20.82 -4.62
CA TRP A 316 -16.62 -20.60 -5.44
C TRP A 316 -15.32 -20.71 -4.62
N VAL A 317 -15.28 -20.17 -3.40
CA VAL A 317 -14.14 -20.38 -2.48
C VAL A 317 -13.86 -21.86 -2.28
N THR A 318 -14.90 -22.64 -1.96
CA THR A 318 -14.79 -24.10 -1.74
C THR A 318 -14.32 -24.84 -2.99
N GLN A 319 -14.81 -24.46 -4.17
CA GLN A 319 -14.36 -25.02 -5.45
C GLN A 319 -12.87 -24.76 -5.67
N LEU A 320 -12.41 -23.51 -5.46
CA LEU A 320 -11.00 -23.14 -5.64
C LEU A 320 -10.08 -23.82 -4.62
N GLN A 321 -10.52 -23.95 -3.35
CA GLN A 321 -9.81 -24.72 -2.32
C GLN A 321 -9.63 -26.18 -2.74
N LYS A 322 -10.70 -26.81 -3.24
CA LYS A 322 -10.70 -28.21 -3.66
C LYS A 322 -9.78 -28.44 -4.87
N VAL A 323 -9.78 -27.55 -5.83
CA VAL A 323 -8.96 -27.68 -7.05
C VAL A 323 -7.50 -27.32 -6.79
N GLY A 324 -7.25 -26.23 -6.06
CA GLY A 324 -5.91 -25.70 -5.85
C GLY A 324 -5.16 -26.31 -4.67
N GLN A 325 -5.84 -26.95 -3.72
CA GLN A 325 -5.28 -27.48 -2.46
C GLN A 325 -4.41 -26.47 -1.69
N LYS A 326 -4.69 -25.17 -1.89
CA LYS A 326 -4.03 -24.04 -1.26
C LYS A 326 -5.06 -23.11 -0.62
N PRO A 327 -4.67 -22.29 0.38
CA PRO A 327 -5.58 -21.35 1.03
C PRO A 327 -6.25 -20.42 0.05
N VAL A 328 -7.58 -20.30 0.16
CA VAL A 328 -8.40 -19.35 -0.59
C VAL A 328 -9.14 -18.47 0.39
N GLY A 329 -8.99 -17.16 0.20
CA GLY A 329 -9.71 -16.15 0.95
C GLY A 329 -10.32 -15.11 0.02
N PHE A 330 -10.89 -14.08 0.62
CA PHE A 330 -11.42 -12.96 -0.15
C PHE A 330 -11.16 -11.62 0.54
N LYS A 331 -11.20 -10.54 -0.26
CA LYS A 331 -10.99 -9.18 0.19
C LYS A 331 -12.25 -8.37 0.07
N ILE A 332 -12.62 -7.71 1.19
CA ILE A 332 -13.85 -6.91 1.32
C ILE A 332 -13.58 -5.51 1.88
N VAL A 333 -14.56 -4.64 1.67
CA VAL A 333 -14.74 -3.35 2.35
C VAL A 333 -16.08 -3.41 3.06
N ILE A 334 -16.12 -3.04 4.31
CA ILE A 334 -17.32 -3.11 5.15
C ILE A 334 -17.94 -1.73 5.31
N SER A 335 -19.26 -1.66 5.23
CA SER A 335 -20.06 -0.48 5.56
C SER A 335 -21.24 -0.80 6.47
N LYS A 336 -21.78 -2.02 6.39
CA LYS A 336 -22.96 -2.46 7.16
C LYS A 336 -22.67 -3.71 7.97
N VAL A 337 -23.03 -3.71 9.24
CA VAL A 337 -22.92 -4.87 10.14
C VAL A 337 -23.78 -6.03 9.63
N SER A 338 -24.99 -5.76 9.18
CA SER A 338 -25.95 -6.77 8.70
C SER A 338 -25.41 -7.59 7.52
N GLU A 339 -24.62 -7.00 6.62
CA GLU A 339 -24.01 -7.74 5.50
C GLU A 339 -22.93 -8.73 6.00
N VAL A 340 -22.16 -8.33 7.03
CA VAL A 340 -21.15 -9.21 7.65
C VAL A 340 -21.83 -10.33 8.44
N GLU A 341 -22.94 -10.04 9.11
CA GLU A 341 -23.73 -11.05 9.82
C GLU A 341 -24.35 -12.06 8.87
N ALA A 342 -24.95 -11.62 7.76
CA ALA A 342 -25.46 -12.49 6.72
C ALA A 342 -24.37 -13.41 6.15
N LEU A 343 -23.18 -12.88 5.88
CA LEU A 343 -22.04 -13.66 5.44
C LEU A 343 -21.63 -14.72 6.47
N ALA A 344 -21.52 -14.36 7.76
CA ALA A 344 -21.16 -15.29 8.83
C ALA A 344 -22.24 -16.37 9.02
N GLN A 345 -23.51 -16.02 8.93
CA GLN A 345 -24.63 -16.95 9.01
C GLN A 345 -24.60 -17.95 7.85
N THR A 346 -24.39 -17.46 6.61
CA THR A 346 -24.27 -18.34 5.44
C THR A 346 -23.09 -19.32 5.57
N MET A 347 -21.93 -18.86 6.13
CA MET A 347 -20.81 -19.76 6.40
C MET A 347 -21.18 -20.94 7.33
N ILE A 348 -22.00 -20.66 8.36
CA ILE A 348 -22.45 -21.69 9.30
C ILE A 348 -23.45 -22.63 8.63
N GLU A 349 -24.47 -22.09 7.95
CA GLU A 349 -25.54 -22.84 7.30
C GLU A 349 -25.01 -23.79 6.21
N THR A 350 -24.04 -23.31 5.42
CA THR A 350 -23.41 -24.10 4.35
C THR A 350 -22.22 -24.94 4.83
N ASN A 351 -21.72 -24.70 6.03
CA ASN A 351 -20.46 -25.24 6.56
C ASN A 351 -19.27 -25.00 5.60
N GLN A 352 -19.26 -23.87 4.91
CA GLN A 352 -18.21 -23.45 3.97
C GLN A 352 -17.48 -22.23 4.52
N PHE A 353 -16.14 -22.25 4.56
CA PHE A 353 -15.33 -21.20 5.17
C PHE A 353 -14.16 -20.82 4.27
N PRO A 354 -13.86 -19.51 4.13
CA PRO A 354 -12.60 -19.10 3.57
C PRO A 354 -11.46 -19.40 4.57
N ASN A 355 -10.26 -19.63 4.09
CA ASN A 355 -9.10 -19.76 4.97
C ASN A 355 -8.68 -18.42 5.57
N PHE A 356 -8.98 -17.32 4.86
CA PHE A 356 -8.74 -15.95 5.36
C PHE A 356 -9.70 -14.93 4.75
N ILE A 357 -9.88 -13.83 5.47
CA ILE A 357 -10.59 -12.64 5.01
C ILE A 357 -9.65 -11.45 5.11
N THR A 358 -9.45 -10.73 4.00
CA THR A 358 -8.76 -9.44 4.01
C THR A 358 -9.77 -8.31 4.14
N ILE A 359 -9.70 -7.57 5.25
CA ILE A 359 -10.47 -6.33 5.45
C ILE A 359 -9.66 -5.13 5.00
N ASP A 360 -10.18 -4.36 4.05
CA ASP A 360 -9.56 -3.13 3.56
C ASP A 360 -10.34 -1.92 4.08
N GLY A 361 -9.67 -1.04 4.80
CA GLY A 361 -10.28 0.19 5.31
C GLY A 361 -10.58 1.18 4.18
N GLY A 362 -11.60 2.02 4.38
CA GLY A 362 -12.00 3.08 3.45
C GLY A 362 -10.88 4.08 3.12
N GLU A 363 -9.84 4.19 3.96
CA GLU A 363 -8.64 4.99 3.73
C GLU A 363 -7.69 4.44 2.66
N GLY A 364 -8.00 3.30 2.04
CA GLY A 364 -7.26 2.76 0.90
C GLY A 364 -7.19 3.76 -0.26
N GLY A 365 -6.24 3.60 -1.18
CA GLY A 365 -6.07 4.49 -2.33
C GLY A 365 -5.71 3.73 -3.59
N THR A 366 -6.13 4.24 -4.75
CA THR A 366 -5.81 3.68 -6.05
C THR A 366 -5.81 4.77 -7.12
N GLY A 367 -5.07 4.54 -8.22
CA GLY A 367 -5.18 5.37 -9.43
C GLY A 367 -6.27 4.91 -10.40
N ALA A 368 -7.09 3.92 -10.03
CA ALA A 368 -8.06 3.27 -10.93
C ALA A 368 -9.53 3.64 -10.61
N THR A 369 -9.76 4.66 -9.76
CA THR A 369 -11.10 5.13 -9.41
C THR A 369 -11.12 6.63 -9.13
N PHE A 370 -12.30 7.19 -8.85
CA PHE A 370 -12.53 8.60 -8.60
C PHE A 370 -12.58 8.92 -7.10
N GLN A 371 -12.37 10.19 -6.77
CA GLN A 371 -12.23 10.65 -5.38
C GLN A 371 -13.52 10.48 -4.58
N GLU A 372 -14.69 10.66 -5.19
CA GLU A 372 -15.99 10.50 -4.52
C GLU A 372 -16.20 9.07 -3.96
N LEU A 373 -15.67 8.06 -4.65
CA LEU A 373 -15.73 6.68 -4.17
C LEU A 373 -14.74 6.43 -3.02
N GLN A 374 -13.61 7.13 -3.04
CA GLN A 374 -12.59 6.99 -2.00
C GLN A 374 -12.98 7.72 -0.71
N ASP A 375 -13.50 8.92 -0.83
CA ASP A 375 -13.77 9.79 0.33
C ASP A 375 -15.16 9.56 0.91
N GLY A 376 -16.09 8.96 0.13
CA GLY A 376 -17.49 8.81 0.51
C GLY A 376 -17.92 7.39 0.91
N LEU A 377 -17.11 6.36 0.64
CA LEU A 377 -17.52 4.96 0.83
C LEU A 377 -16.52 4.17 1.69
N GLY A 378 -17.08 3.20 2.42
CA GLY A 378 -16.30 2.29 3.26
C GLY A 378 -15.94 2.89 4.63
N LEU A 379 -15.98 2.04 5.66
CA LEU A 379 -15.59 2.44 7.01
C LEU A 379 -14.06 2.47 7.15
N PRO A 380 -13.50 3.37 7.99
CA PRO A 380 -12.09 3.32 8.36
C PRO A 380 -11.72 1.95 8.96
N LEU A 381 -10.47 1.51 8.74
CA LEU A 381 -10.02 0.19 9.18
C LEU A 381 -10.29 -0.06 10.67
N PHE A 382 -9.97 0.88 11.54
CA PHE A 382 -10.14 0.72 13.00
C PHE A 382 -11.61 0.72 13.47
N THR A 383 -12.54 0.93 12.54
CA THR A 383 -13.97 0.70 12.75
C THR A 383 -14.42 -0.60 12.07
N ALA A 384 -13.98 -0.85 10.84
CA ALA A 384 -14.38 -2.02 10.06
C ALA A 384 -13.82 -3.34 10.62
N LEU A 385 -12.54 -3.34 11.05
CA LEU A 385 -11.88 -4.52 11.60
C LEU A 385 -12.58 -5.07 12.87
N PRO A 386 -12.88 -4.28 13.91
CA PRO A 386 -13.61 -4.78 15.08
C PRO A 386 -15.05 -5.19 14.77
N ILE A 387 -15.70 -4.66 13.73
CA ILE A 387 -17.00 -5.17 13.25
C ILE A 387 -16.82 -6.59 12.71
N LEU A 388 -15.89 -6.80 11.78
CA LEU A 388 -15.63 -8.13 11.22
C LEU A 388 -15.29 -9.14 12.32
N THR A 389 -14.27 -8.84 13.13
CA THR A 389 -13.81 -9.77 14.16
C THR A 389 -14.87 -10.00 15.25
N GLY A 390 -15.64 -8.97 15.61
CA GLY A 390 -16.75 -9.08 16.56
C GLY A 390 -17.89 -9.96 16.04
N VAL A 391 -18.25 -9.86 14.75
CA VAL A 391 -19.23 -10.76 14.14
C VAL A 391 -18.70 -12.21 14.11
N LEU A 392 -17.46 -12.43 13.67
CA LEU A 392 -16.86 -13.76 13.66
C LEU A 392 -16.80 -14.38 15.07
N GLU A 393 -16.51 -13.58 16.10
CA GLU A 393 -16.55 -14.00 17.52
C GLU A 393 -17.98 -14.33 17.96
N LYS A 394 -18.97 -13.47 17.65
CA LYS A 394 -20.40 -13.68 17.98
C LYS A 394 -20.95 -15.00 17.42
N TYR A 395 -20.52 -15.36 16.22
CA TYR A 395 -20.94 -16.60 15.55
C TYR A 395 -20.03 -17.81 15.84
N GLY A 396 -18.99 -17.65 16.70
CA GLY A 396 -18.10 -18.75 17.10
C GLY A 396 -17.14 -19.27 16.01
N ILE A 397 -16.96 -18.51 14.93
CA ILE A 397 -16.15 -18.94 13.77
C ILE A 397 -14.80 -18.20 13.63
N ARG A 398 -14.47 -17.29 14.57
CA ARG A 398 -13.23 -16.48 14.50
C ARG A 398 -11.96 -17.32 14.36
N ASN A 399 -11.87 -18.44 15.06
CA ASN A 399 -10.67 -19.28 15.06
C ASN A 399 -10.48 -20.10 13.76
N ARG A 400 -11.50 -20.20 12.93
CA ARG A 400 -11.47 -20.92 11.64
C ARG A 400 -10.91 -20.07 10.50
N ILE A 401 -10.88 -18.74 10.67
CA ILE A 401 -10.62 -17.78 9.59
C ILE A 401 -9.50 -16.85 10.02
N LYS A 402 -8.43 -16.74 9.22
CA LYS A 402 -7.39 -15.74 9.44
C LYS A 402 -7.84 -14.38 8.90
N VAL A 403 -7.54 -13.30 9.63
CA VAL A 403 -7.93 -11.93 9.27
C VAL A 403 -6.70 -11.12 8.89
N PHE A 404 -6.64 -10.70 7.63
CA PHE A 404 -5.64 -9.74 7.15
C PHE A 404 -6.21 -8.33 7.23
N ALA A 405 -5.53 -7.42 7.90
CA ALA A 405 -5.92 -6.01 7.99
C ALA A 405 -5.13 -5.15 7.00
N SER A 406 -5.80 -4.25 6.30
CA SER A 406 -5.20 -3.30 5.35
C SER A 406 -5.82 -1.90 5.48
N GLY A 407 -4.99 -0.88 5.76
CA GLY A 407 -5.46 0.50 5.92
C GLY A 407 -4.41 1.41 6.57
N LYS A 408 -3.43 1.92 5.82
CA LYS A 408 -2.35 2.82 6.30
C LYS A 408 -1.55 2.32 7.51
N LEU A 409 -1.41 1.01 7.65
CA LEU A 409 -0.64 0.36 8.73
C LEU A 409 0.86 0.39 8.37
N VAL A 410 1.51 1.52 8.59
CA VAL A 410 2.90 1.77 8.16
C VAL A 410 3.88 2.00 9.31
N THR A 411 3.39 1.89 10.54
CA THR A 411 4.19 2.02 11.76
C THR A 411 3.85 0.89 12.74
N PRO A 412 4.79 0.45 13.58
CA PRO A 412 4.58 -0.68 14.50
C PRO A 412 3.41 -0.49 15.47
N ASP A 413 3.19 0.73 15.97
CA ASP A 413 2.08 1.04 16.88
C ASP A 413 0.71 0.84 16.21
N LYS A 414 0.53 1.32 14.97
CA LYS A 414 -0.71 1.12 14.20
C LYS A 414 -0.94 -0.36 13.89
N ILE A 415 0.13 -1.11 13.62
CA ILE A 415 0.04 -2.55 13.39
C ILE A 415 -0.34 -3.27 14.68
N ALA A 416 0.29 -2.95 15.81
CA ALA A 416 -0.03 -3.54 17.10
C ALA A 416 -1.49 -3.27 17.51
N ILE A 417 -2.01 -2.07 17.26
CA ILE A 417 -3.43 -1.75 17.46
C ILE A 417 -4.31 -2.65 16.57
N ALA A 418 -3.96 -2.84 15.30
CA ALA A 418 -4.72 -3.72 14.42
C ALA A 418 -4.72 -5.19 14.90
N LEU A 419 -3.58 -5.70 15.39
CA LEU A 419 -3.49 -7.03 16.01
C LEU A 419 -4.40 -7.10 17.25
N GLY A 420 -4.36 -6.11 18.13
CA GLY A 420 -5.24 -6.04 19.30
C GLY A 420 -6.73 -5.90 18.97
N LEU A 421 -7.08 -5.33 17.81
CA LEU A 421 -8.45 -5.30 17.30
C LEU A 421 -8.88 -6.62 16.65
N GLY A 422 -7.96 -7.58 16.54
CA GLY A 422 -8.22 -8.95 16.12
C GLY A 422 -7.76 -9.27 14.70
N ALA A 423 -6.81 -8.55 14.12
CA ALA A 423 -6.10 -9.02 12.93
C ALA A 423 -5.09 -10.11 13.30
N ASP A 424 -4.88 -11.06 12.39
CA ASP A 424 -3.77 -12.03 12.47
C ASP A 424 -2.56 -11.53 11.68
N LEU A 425 -2.79 -10.84 10.58
CA LEU A 425 -1.79 -10.44 9.60
C LEU A 425 -2.11 -9.04 9.03
N VAL A 426 -1.10 -8.38 8.47
CA VAL A 426 -1.23 -7.01 7.96
C VAL A 426 -0.71 -6.89 6.53
N ASN A 427 -1.51 -6.28 5.69
CA ASN A 427 -1.20 -5.94 4.32
C ASN A 427 -0.86 -4.46 4.16
N VAL A 428 0.32 -4.15 3.60
CA VAL A 428 0.79 -2.78 3.35
C VAL A 428 0.93 -2.55 1.84
N ALA A 429 0.26 -1.52 1.30
CA ALA A 429 0.36 -1.14 -0.12
C ALA A 429 1.27 0.08 -0.32
N ARG A 430 0.74 1.28 -0.05
CA ARG A 430 1.46 2.55 -0.35
C ARG A 430 2.72 2.73 0.49
N GLY A 431 2.79 2.15 1.70
CA GLY A 431 4.03 2.11 2.47
C GLY A 431 5.16 1.39 1.72
N MET A 432 4.87 0.26 1.08
CA MET A 432 5.82 -0.45 0.21
C MET A 432 6.19 0.38 -1.03
N MET A 433 5.24 1.13 -1.62
CA MET A 433 5.55 2.06 -2.71
C MET A 433 6.50 3.18 -2.27
N ILE A 434 6.30 3.74 -1.08
CA ILE A 434 7.17 4.78 -0.52
C ILE A 434 8.57 4.23 -0.27
N SER A 435 8.70 3.00 0.23
CA SER A 435 10.01 2.37 0.47
C SER A 435 10.83 2.24 -0.83
N VAL A 436 10.21 1.97 -1.98
CA VAL A 436 10.90 1.95 -3.29
C VAL A 436 11.04 3.33 -3.94
N GLY A 437 10.57 4.40 -3.28
CA GLY A 437 10.83 5.78 -3.70
C GLY A 437 9.64 6.57 -4.21
N CYS A 438 8.39 6.15 -3.94
CA CYS A 438 7.21 6.97 -4.23
C CYS A 438 7.25 8.27 -3.40
N ILE A 439 7.06 9.40 -4.05
CA ILE A 439 7.05 10.75 -3.45
C ILE A 439 5.65 11.34 -3.31
N MET A 440 4.60 10.53 -3.46
CA MET A 440 3.21 10.95 -3.37
C MET A 440 2.79 12.04 -4.39
N SER A 441 3.37 12.04 -5.58
CA SER A 441 3.06 13.00 -6.65
C SER A 441 1.62 12.90 -7.21
N ARG A 442 0.87 11.85 -6.86
CA ARG A 442 -0.52 11.57 -7.27
C ARG A 442 -0.75 11.48 -8.79
N GLN A 443 0.30 11.21 -9.57
CA GLN A 443 0.23 11.06 -11.03
C GLN A 443 0.13 9.60 -11.49
N CYS A 444 -0.26 8.70 -10.59
CA CYS A 444 -0.28 7.24 -10.83
C CYS A 444 -1.22 6.83 -11.99
N HIS A 445 -2.31 7.55 -12.19
CA HIS A 445 -3.30 7.26 -13.24
C HIS A 445 -2.86 7.72 -14.64
N MET A 446 -1.95 8.70 -14.75
CA MET A 446 -1.58 9.35 -16.02
C MET A 446 -0.36 8.74 -16.72
N ASN A 447 0.23 7.68 -16.19
CA ASN A 447 1.49 7.09 -16.69
C ASN A 447 2.71 8.04 -16.64
N THR A 448 2.62 9.13 -15.87
CA THR A 448 3.63 10.20 -15.79
C THR A 448 4.37 10.25 -14.45
N CYS A 449 4.37 9.14 -13.71
CA CYS A 449 5.04 9.05 -12.40
C CYS A 449 6.51 9.50 -12.50
N PRO A 450 6.92 10.58 -11.80
CA PRO A 450 8.25 11.17 -11.97
C PRO A 450 9.39 10.30 -11.42
N VAL A 451 9.08 9.33 -10.56
CA VAL A 451 10.04 8.44 -9.90
C VAL A 451 10.04 7.00 -10.42
N GLY A 452 9.32 6.73 -11.52
CA GLY A 452 9.32 5.41 -12.15
C GLY A 452 8.55 4.30 -11.42
N VAL A 453 7.80 4.62 -10.35
CA VAL A 453 7.08 3.60 -9.54
C VAL A 453 5.78 3.18 -10.21
N ALA A 454 4.90 4.12 -10.55
CA ALA A 454 3.56 3.85 -11.07
C ALA A 454 3.44 4.24 -12.55
N THR A 455 4.33 3.75 -13.38
CA THR A 455 4.37 3.99 -14.82
C THR A 455 4.87 2.75 -15.54
N THR A 456 4.46 2.59 -16.80
CA THR A 456 4.96 1.60 -17.76
C THR A 456 5.77 2.25 -18.87
N ASP A 457 6.09 3.56 -18.74
CA ASP A 457 6.98 4.26 -19.66
C ASP A 457 8.44 3.89 -19.38
N PRO A 458 9.16 3.22 -20.29
CA PRO A 458 10.55 2.78 -20.06
C PRO A 458 11.52 3.92 -19.76
N LYS A 459 11.23 5.14 -20.27
CA LYS A 459 12.07 6.32 -20.01
C LYS A 459 12.01 6.74 -18.53
N ARG A 460 10.87 6.54 -17.88
CA ARG A 460 10.65 6.87 -16.47
C ARG A 460 11.02 5.72 -15.55
N GLU A 461 10.69 4.48 -15.93
CA GLU A 461 11.00 3.28 -15.14
C GLU A 461 12.49 3.13 -14.86
N LYS A 462 13.36 3.42 -15.87
CA LYS A 462 14.83 3.34 -15.73
C LYS A 462 15.40 4.21 -14.61
N GLY A 463 14.69 5.23 -14.17
CA GLY A 463 15.07 6.05 -13.01
C GLY A 463 14.95 5.32 -11.67
N LEU A 464 14.20 4.21 -11.61
CA LEU A 464 14.11 3.34 -10.45
C LEU A 464 15.15 2.22 -10.56
N ILE A 465 16.23 2.31 -9.79
CA ILE A 465 17.31 1.33 -9.77
C ILE A 465 16.93 0.19 -8.83
N ILE A 466 16.65 -0.99 -9.40
CA ILE A 466 16.17 -2.17 -8.68
C ILE A 466 17.11 -2.55 -7.54
N ASP A 467 18.42 -2.62 -7.80
CA ASP A 467 19.44 -3.04 -6.82
C ASP A 467 19.63 -2.04 -5.67
N GLU A 468 19.15 -0.82 -5.81
CA GLU A 468 19.08 0.14 -4.72
C GLU A 468 17.78 0.02 -3.91
N LYS A 469 16.67 -0.22 -4.60
CA LYS A 469 15.34 -0.15 -3.98
C LYS A 469 14.92 -1.43 -3.28
N LYS A 470 15.38 -2.61 -3.73
CA LYS A 470 15.05 -3.89 -3.09
C LYS A 470 15.41 -3.92 -1.60
N TYR A 471 16.59 -3.41 -1.23
CA TYR A 471 17.05 -3.39 0.17
C TYR A 471 16.21 -2.47 1.06
N ARG A 472 15.67 -1.39 0.49
CA ARG A 472 14.77 -0.50 1.24
C ARG A 472 13.48 -1.20 1.64
N VAL A 473 12.96 -2.09 0.82
CA VAL A 473 11.79 -2.92 1.13
C VAL A 473 12.13 -3.89 2.26
N THR A 474 13.26 -4.60 2.13
CA THR A 474 13.76 -5.54 3.15
C THR A 474 13.91 -4.85 4.50
N ASN A 475 14.64 -3.73 4.54
CA ASN A 475 14.88 -2.97 5.77
C ASN A 475 13.57 -2.45 6.38
N PHE A 476 12.65 -1.93 5.56
CA PHE A 476 11.36 -1.43 6.03
C PHE A 476 10.52 -2.53 6.68
N VAL A 477 10.39 -3.70 6.05
CA VAL A 477 9.66 -4.84 6.62
C VAL A 477 10.31 -5.30 7.93
N THR A 478 11.63 -5.44 7.94
CA THR A 478 12.38 -5.89 9.12
C THR A 478 12.25 -4.88 10.27
N SER A 479 12.35 -3.58 9.99
CA SER A 479 12.15 -2.52 10.99
C SER A 479 10.74 -2.49 11.58
N LEU A 480 9.70 -2.81 10.78
CA LEU A 480 8.33 -2.96 11.31
C LEU A 480 8.25 -4.13 12.29
N HIS A 481 8.87 -5.27 11.99
CA HIS A 481 8.89 -6.43 12.87
C HIS A 481 9.68 -6.18 14.15
N GLU A 482 10.87 -5.59 14.05
CA GLU A 482 11.64 -5.16 15.23
C GLU A 482 10.81 -4.27 16.15
N GLY A 483 10.09 -3.29 15.58
CA GLY A 483 9.18 -2.43 16.32
C GLY A 483 8.03 -3.17 17.00
N LEU A 484 7.48 -4.19 16.32
CA LEU A 484 6.41 -5.02 16.91
C LEU A 484 6.91 -5.85 18.10
N PHE A 485 8.10 -6.44 18.02
CA PHE A 485 8.69 -7.14 19.17
C PHE A 485 9.02 -6.20 20.31
N ASN A 486 9.47 -4.97 20.04
CA ASN A 486 9.66 -3.96 21.08
C ASN A 486 8.34 -3.58 21.78
N ILE A 487 7.24 -3.50 21.02
CA ILE A 487 5.91 -3.26 21.59
C ILE A 487 5.45 -4.49 22.39
N ALA A 488 5.65 -5.72 21.88
CA ALA A 488 5.34 -6.95 22.60
C ALA A 488 6.05 -6.99 23.95
N ALA A 489 7.35 -6.67 24.00
CA ALA A 489 8.11 -6.55 25.23
C ALA A 489 7.50 -5.53 26.20
N ALA A 490 7.15 -4.34 25.72
CA ALA A 490 6.56 -3.28 26.53
C ALA A 490 5.16 -3.64 27.08
N VAL A 491 4.41 -4.44 26.34
CA VAL A 491 3.09 -4.96 26.71
C VAL A 491 3.20 -6.14 27.69
N GLY A 492 4.34 -6.85 27.71
CA GLY A 492 4.60 -8.00 28.58
C GLY A 492 4.23 -9.35 27.95
N VAL A 493 4.23 -9.44 26.60
CA VAL A 493 4.01 -10.70 25.88
C VAL A 493 5.26 -11.09 25.09
N THR A 494 5.49 -12.40 24.93
CA THR A 494 6.72 -12.93 24.32
C THR A 494 6.73 -12.80 22.79
N SER A 495 5.57 -12.64 22.17
CA SER A 495 5.41 -12.52 20.72
C SER A 495 4.35 -11.48 20.34
N PRO A 496 4.53 -10.73 19.24
CA PRO A 496 3.51 -9.82 18.73
C PRO A 496 2.17 -10.51 18.41
N THR A 497 2.17 -11.81 18.15
CA THR A 497 0.95 -12.61 17.91
C THR A 497 0.04 -12.73 19.12
N GLN A 498 0.56 -12.45 20.30
CA GLN A 498 -0.16 -12.49 21.58
C GLN A 498 -0.79 -11.13 21.94
N ILE A 499 -0.52 -10.07 21.17
CA ILE A 499 -1.18 -8.78 21.35
C ILE A 499 -2.67 -8.97 21.05
N SER A 500 -3.51 -8.69 22.05
CA SER A 500 -4.95 -8.95 22.02
C SER A 500 -5.75 -7.71 22.42
N LYS A 501 -7.08 -7.84 22.41
CA LYS A 501 -8.01 -6.77 22.83
C LYS A 501 -7.77 -6.29 24.27
N GLU A 502 -7.18 -7.11 25.13
CA GLU A 502 -6.87 -6.76 26.53
C GLU A 502 -5.75 -5.73 26.65
N HIS A 503 -4.93 -5.59 25.60
CA HIS A 503 -3.80 -4.67 25.57
C HIS A 503 -4.12 -3.34 24.90
N ILE A 504 -5.35 -3.16 24.38
CA ILE A 504 -5.76 -1.94 23.66
C ILE A 504 -6.94 -1.29 24.37
N ILE A 505 -6.86 0.02 24.52
CA ILE A 505 -7.97 0.86 25.02
C ILE A 505 -8.24 2.02 24.06
N ILE A 506 -9.41 2.60 24.21
CA ILE A 506 -9.79 3.84 23.54
C ILE A 506 -9.97 4.92 24.60
N ILE A 507 -9.26 6.01 24.45
CA ILE A 507 -9.48 7.23 25.23
C ILE A 507 -10.35 8.16 24.38
N LYS A 508 -11.38 8.74 24.98
CA LYS A 508 -12.27 9.70 24.33
C LYS A 508 -11.94 11.11 24.81
N LYS A 509 -12.36 12.10 24.05
CA LYS A 509 -12.16 13.53 24.37
C LYS A 509 -12.68 13.97 25.74
N ASP A 510 -13.68 13.28 26.27
CA ASP A 510 -14.22 13.49 27.59
C ASP A 510 -13.42 12.81 28.73
N GLY A 511 -12.27 12.19 28.40
CA GLY A 511 -11.42 11.46 29.32
C GLY A 511 -11.90 10.03 29.62
N ASN A 512 -13.04 9.60 29.09
CA ASN A 512 -13.55 8.25 29.31
C ASN A 512 -12.66 7.21 28.61
N ILE A 513 -12.33 6.14 29.35
CA ILE A 513 -11.62 4.98 28.83
C ILE A 513 -12.63 3.90 28.46
N GLN A 514 -12.54 3.38 27.26
CA GLN A 514 -13.38 2.30 26.76
C GLN A 514 -12.53 1.09 26.39
N SER A 515 -12.95 -0.10 26.83
CA SER A 515 -12.35 -1.37 26.41
C SER A 515 -12.66 -1.68 24.94
N ILE A 516 -11.84 -2.51 24.31
CA ILE A 516 -12.12 -2.99 22.94
C ILE A 516 -13.36 -3.90 22.93
N HIS A 517 -13.62 -4.63 23.99
CA HIS A 517 -14.85 -5.42 24.11
C HIS A 517 -16.10 -4.55 24.03
N ASP A 518 -16.19 -3.49 24.85
CA ASP A 518 -17.33 -2.55 24.82
C ASP A 518 -17.43 -1.79 23.51
N TYR A 519 -16.28 -1.48 22.91
CA TYR A 519 -16.26 -0.83 21.60
C TYR A 519 -16.87 -1.73 20.51
N LYS A 520 -16.48 -3.02 20.47
CA LYS A 520 -17.08 -4.01 19.56
C LYS A 520 -18.58 -4.14 19.77
N LEU A 521 -19.03 -4.30 21.01
CA LEU A 521 -20.46 -4.40 21.33
C LEU A 521 -21.24 -3.17 20.84
N LYS A 522 -20.70 -1.97 21.05
CA LYS A 522 -21.31 -0.73 20.57
C LYS A 522 -21.41 -0.71 19.04
N LEU A 523 -20.36 -1.13 18.34
CA LEU A 523 -20.35 -1.16 16.86
C LEU A 523 -21.36 -2.16 16.31
N LEU A 524 -21.47 -3.35 16.91
CA LEU A 524 -22.39 -4.41 16.47
C LEU A 524 -23.87 -4.03 16.71
N ASN A 525 -24.15 -3.18 17.70
CA ASN A 525 -25.49 -2.69 17.99
C ASN A 525 -25.85 -1.39 17.22
N TYR A 526 -24.94 -0.90 16.36
CA TYR A 526 -25.22 0.25 15.52
C TYR A 526 -25.93 -0.25 14.24
N ASN A 527 -27.22 0.06 14.16
CA ASN A 527 -28.09 -0.22 12.99
C ASN A 527 -28.13 0.97 12.04
#